data_ced57ef5634b6a433e40a6fa368d2465
#
_entry.id   ced57ef5634b6a433e40a6fa368d2465
#
_cell.length_a   1.000
_cell.length_b   1.000
_cell.length_c   1.000
_cell.angle_alpha   90.00
_cell.angle_beta   90.00
_cell.angle_gamma   90.00
#
_symmetry.space_group_name_H-M   'P 1'
#
loop_
_entity.id
_entity.type
_entity.pdbx_description
1 polymer ?
#
loop_
_entity_poly.entity_id
_entity_poly.type
_entity_poly.pdbx_seq_one_letter_code
_entity_poly.pdbx_strand_id
1 'polypeptide(L)'
;MRLGVIDYGASNIHSVARALKSLGSKVSIVDSPDKFKDLDKLVFPGQGSMGSCLKKLKEKEMISPLLEGIKSKPFLGICLGLQILFNSSEESEERGLGIIDGSITKIKDIDNENLKIPHMGWNNIKIKKRHELFSGIEDNQF
;
A
#
# COMPACT_ATOMS: atom_id res chain seq x y z
N MET A 1 7.96 7.82 18.01
CA MET A 1 7.32 6.93 17.03
C MET A 1 8.19 6.91 15.78
N ARG A 2 8.65 5.72 15.37
CA ARG A 2 9.46 5.48 14.15
C ARG A 2 8.58 4.80 13.10
N LEU A 3 8.45 5.41 11.93
CA LEU A 3 7.61 4.95 10.84
C LEU A 3 8.48 4.44 9.70
N GLY A 4 8.30 3.19 9.30
CA GLY A 4 9.01 2.60 8.17
C GLY A 4 8.22 2.76 6.87
N VAL A 5 8.83 3.32 5.84
CA VAL A 5 8.30 3.36 4.48
C VAL A 5 9.01 2.31 3.65
N ILE A 6 8.27 1.30 3.20
CA ILE A 6 8.81 0.15 2.47
C ILE A 6 9.24 0.56 1.08
N ASP A 7 10.49 0.25 0.73
CA ASP A 7 11.09 0.49 -0.58
C ASP A 7 11.55 -0.82 -1.25
N TYR A 8 10.70 -1.36 -2.09
CA TYR A 8 11.05 -2.50 -2.94
C TYR A 8 11.73 -2.10 -4.27
N GLY A 9 12.04 -0.82 -4.46
CA GLY A 9 12.59 -0.28 -5.71
C GLY A 9 11.54 0.41 -6.59
N ALA A 10 10.47 0.96 -5.99
CA ALA A 10 9.48 1.80 -6.65
C ALA A 10 9.88 3.28 -6.64
N SER A 11 9.46 4.02 -7.65
CA SER A 11 9.95 5.36 -7.92
C SER A 11 9.42 6.48 -7.01
N ASN A 12 8.31 6.29 -6.29
CA ASN A 12 7.64 7.41 -5.58
C ASN A 12 7.77 7.40 -4.04
N ILE A 13 8.73 6.68 -3.52
CA ILE A 13 8.97 6.54 -2.07
C ILE A 13 9.26 7.88 -1.40
N HIS A 14 10.05 8.73 -2.07
CA HIS A 14 10.48 10.00 -1.51
C HIS A 14 9.32 11.00 -1.28
N SER A 15 8.31 10.98 -2.16
CA SER A 15 7.12 11.84 -1.99
C SER A 15 6.32 11.44 -0.77
N VAL A 16 6.09 10.15 -0.58
CA VAL A 16 5.38 9.61 0.61
C VAL A 16 6.18 9.89 1.88
N ALA A 17 7.48 9.60 1.87
CA ALA A 17 8.35 9.85 3.02
C ALA A 17 8.39 11.34 3.39
N ARG A 18 8.40 12.25 2.40
CA ARG A 18 8.36 13.70 2.62
C ARG A 18 7.04 14.14 3.25
N ALA A 19 5.91 13.65 2.72
CA ALA A 19 4.59 13.94 3.29
C ALA A 19 4.48 13.49 4.75
N LEU A 20 4.96 12.28 5.07
CA LEU A 20 4.94 11.77 6.44
C LEU A 20 5.88 12.55 7.38
N LYS A 21 7.04 13.00 6.89
CA LYS A 21 7.98 13.85 7.64
C LYS A 21 7.38 15.22 7.93
N SER A 22 6.65 15.82 6.99
CA SER A 22 5.99 17.12 7.20
C SER A 22 4.93 17.09 8.31
N LEU A 23 4.40 15.91 8.63
CA LEU A 23 3.50 15.66 9.76
C LEU A 23 4.23 15.37 11.08
N GLY A 24 5.55 15.62 11.17
CA GLY A 24 6.35 15.44 12.38
C GLY A 24 6.78 13.99 12.67
N SER A 25 6.56 13.05 11.76
CA SER A 25 6.97 11.66 11.96
C SER A 25 8.47 11.44 11.72
N LYS A 26 9.10 10.59 12.55
CA LYS A 26 10.44 10.06 12.26
C LYS A 26 10.31 8.94 11.23
N VAL A 27 10.69 9.23 9.99
CA VAL A 27 10.53 8.31 8.86
C VAL A 27 11.86 7.67 8.47
N SER A 28 11.89 6.35 8.37
CA SER A 28 13.00 5.53 7.85
C SER A 28 12.57 4.84 6.55
N ILE A 29 13.46 4.79 5.56
CA ILE A 29 13.26 3.99 4.35
C ILE A 29 13.71 2.56 4.64
N VAL A 30 12.84 1.60 4.31
CA VAL A 30 13.03 0.17 4.55
C VAL A 30 13.25 -0.52 3.21
N ASP A 31 14.50 -0.68 2.82
CA ASP A 31 14.94 -1.27 1.53
C ASP A 31 15.69 -2.59 1.70
N SER A 32 15.81 -3.07 2.96
CA SER A 32 16.47 -4.31 3.35
C SER A 32 15.82 -4.94 4.60
N PRO A 33 16.00 -6.26 4.82
CA PRO A 33 15.38 -7.00 5.93
C PRO A 33 15.73 -6.46 7.32
N ASP A 34 16.96 -6.06 7.54
CA ASP A 34 17.46 -5.55 8.83
C ASP A 34 16.79 -4.23 9.26
N LYS A 35 16.29 -3.44 8.30
CA LYS A 35 15.64 -2.16 8.56
C LYS A 35 14.20 -2.26 9.08
N PHE A 36 13.61 -3.46 9.13
CA PHE A 36 12.31 -3.68 9.78
C PHE A 36 12.36 -3.62 11.31
N LYS A 37 13.57 -3.74 11.89
CA LYS A 37 13.77 -3.66 13.33
C LYS A 37 13.46 -2.26 13.85
N ASP A 38 12.97 -2.21 15.10
CA ASP A 38 12.74 -0.96 15.82
C ASP A 38 11.77 0.03 15.17
N LEU A 39 10.88 -0.42 14.32
CA LEU A 39 9.81 0.37 13.75
C LEU A 39 8.51 0.17 14.54
N ASP A 40 7.77 1.27 14.71
CA ASP A 40 6.48 1.24 15.41
C ASP A 40 5.32 1.01 14.43
N LYS A 41 5.43 1.52 13.20
CA LYS A 41 4.40 1.44 12.16
C LYS A 41 5.03 1.27 10.79
N LEU A 42 4.28 0.69 9.84
CA LEU A 42 4.71 0.48 8.46
C LEU A 42 3.78 1.16 7.47
N VAL A 43 4.35 1.78 6.45
CA VAL A 43 3.64 2.27 5.28
C VAL A 43 4.24 1.62 4.04
N PHE A 44 3.39 1.05 3.23
CA PHE A 44 3.78 0.42 1.97
C PHE A 44 3.13 1.17 0.80
N PRO A 45 3.79 2.15 0.24
CA PRO A 45 3.37 2.75 -1.02
C PRO A 45 3.86 1.90 -2.19
N GLY A 46 3.18 1.98 -3.32
CA GLY A 46 3.65 1.26 -4.50
C GLY A 46 2.90 1.61 -5.77
N GLN A 47 3.53 1.32 -6.89
CA GLN A 47 2.96 1.47 -8.23
C GLN A 47 3.44 0.33 -9.14
N GLY A 48 2.73 0.09 -10.23
CA GLY A 48 2.99 -1.02 -11.15
C GLY A 48 2.19 -2.26 -10.82
N SER A 49 2.66 -3.44 -11.22
CA SER A 49 1.95 -4.70 -11.04
C SER A 49 2.34 -5.43 -9.75
N MET A 50 1.40 -6.17 -9.20
CA MET A 50 1.59 -7.00 -8.02
C MET A 50 2.74 -8.01 -8.20
N GLY A 51 2.83 -8.68 -9.36
CA GLY A 51 3.89 -9.65 -9.62
C GLY A 51 5.28 -9.03 -9.63
N SER A 52 5.45 -7.86 -10.27
CA SER A 52 6.74 -7.16 -10.26
C SER A 52 7.16 -6.73 -8.85
N CYS A 53 6.21 -6.27 -8.06
CA CYS A 53 6.45 -5.90 -6.65
C CYS A 53 6.91 -7.11 -5.83
N LEU A 54 6.16 -8.21 -5.89
CA LEU A 54 6.46 -9.43 -5.13
C LEU A 54 7.80 -10.05 -5.55
N LYS A 55 8.13 -10.03 -6.84
CA LYS A 55 9.44 -10.48 -7.35
C LYS A 55 10.57 -9.68 -6.71
N LYS A 56 10.49 -8.35 -6.72
CA LYS A 56 11.50 -7.49 -6.11
C LYS A 56 11.61 -7.66 -4.60
N LEU A 57 10.48 -7.86 -3.90
CA LEU A 57 10.48 -8.17 -2.47
C LEU A 57 11.16 -9.52 -2.16
N LYS A 58 10.94 -10.54 -3.01
CA LYS A 58 11.62 -11.85 -2.92
C LYS A 58 13.12 -11.70 -3.15
N GLU A 59 13.54 -10.99 -4.20
CA GLU A 59 14.94 -10.74 -4.53
C GLU A 59 15.70 -10.02 -3.39
N LYS A 60 15.01 -9.15 -2.67
CA LYS A 60 15.54 -8.42 -1.51
C LYS A 60 15.36 -9.16 -0.18
N GLU A 61 14.83 -10.38 -0.17
CA GLU A 61 14.54 -11.18 1.04
C GLU A 61 13.60 -10.46 2.04
N MET A 62 12.76 -9.53 1.55
CA MET A 62 11.91 -8.69 2.40
C MET A 62 10.53 -9.29 2.70
N ILE A 63 10.14 -10.41 2.08
CA ILE A 63 8.79 -11.00 2.26
C ILE A 63 8.55 -11.42 3.72
N SER A 64 9.45 -12.21 4.31
CA SER A 64 9.27 -12.70 5.69
C SER A 64 9.22 -11.56 6.72
N PRO A 65 10.16 -10.61 6.76
CA PRO A 65 10.09 -9.50 7.71
C PRO A 65 8.90 -8.56 7.46
N LEU A 66 8.44 -8.42 6.21
CA LEU A 66 7.22 -7.69 5.89
C LEU A 66 5.98 -8.37 6.50
N LEU A 67 5.83 -9.69 6.32
CA LEU A 67 4.71 -10.45 6.87
C LEU A 67 4.69 -10.39 8.41
N GLU A 68 5.84 -10.50 9.06
CA GLU A 68 5.97 -10.35 10.51
C GLU A 68 5.59 -8.92 10.96
N GLY A 69 6.04 -7.92 10.21
CA GLY A 69 5.71 -6.52 10.46
C GLY A 69 4.22 -6.23 10.35
N ILE A 70 3.55 -6.74 9.32
CA ILE A 70 2.10 -6.57 9.12
C ILE A 70 1.29 -7.21 10.25
N LYS A 71 1.72 -8.37 10.75
CA LYS A 71 1.04 -9.07 11.86
C LYS A 71 1.19 -8.39 13.21
N SER A 72 2.30 -7.68 13.41
CA SER A 72 2.69 -7.16 14.73
C SER A 72 2.58 -5.64 14.88
N LYS A 73 2.39 -4.91 13.80
CA LYS A 73 2.41 -3.44 13.78
C LYS A 73 1.26 -2.87 12.96
N PRO A 74 0.80 -1.64 13.27
CA PRO A 74 -0.09 -0.91 12.37
C PRO A 74 0.55 -0.77 10.99
N PHE A 75 -0.23 -1.12 9.96
CA PHE A 75 0.20 -1.15 8.56
C PHE A 75 -0.75 -0.36 7.68
N LEU A 76 -0.21 0.49 6.82
CA LEU A 76 -0.95 1.23 5.81
C LEU A 76 -0.44 0.85 4.41
N GLY A 77 -1.26 0.14 3.63
CA GLY A 77 -1.02 -0.11 2.22
C GLY A 77 -1.66 0.98 1.35
N ILE A 78 -0.87 1.58 0.46
CA ILE A 78 -1.34 2.61 -0.47
C ILE A 78 -1.22 2.06 -1.88
N CYS A 79 -2.35 2.07 -2.64
CA CYS A 79 -2.42 1.58 -4.02
C CYS A 79 -1.92 0.13 -4.12
N LEU A 80 -0.79 -0.12 -4.77
CA LEU A 80 -0.20 -1.45 -4.87
C LEU A 80 0.11 -2.08 -3.51
N GLY A 81 0.51 -1.26 -2.52
CA GLY A 81 0.74 -1.74 -1.15
C GLY A 81 -0.53 -2.27 -0.46
N LEU A 82 -1.71 -1.82 -0.89
CA LEU A 82 -2.98 -2.45 -0.51
C LEU A 82 -3.22 -3.72 -1.32
N GLN A 83 -2.98 -3.69 -2.63
CA GLN A 83 -3.28 -4.82 -3.53
C GLN A 83 -2.51 -6.09 -3.16
N ILE A 84 -1.24 -5.98 -2.78
CA ILE A 84 -0.43 -7.15 -2.41
C ILE A 84 -0.95 -7.91 -1.17
N LEU A 85 -1.83 -7.31 -0.36
CA LEU A 85 -2.41 -7.98 0.81
C LEU A 85 -3.43 -9.07 0.43
N PHE A 86 -4.00 -8.99 -0.76
CA PHE A 86 -5.01 -9.94 -1.26
C PHE A 86 -4.38 -11.23 -1.80
N ASN A 87 -5.24 -12.22 -2.13
CA ASN A 87 -4.79 -13.52 -2.63
C ASN A 87 -4.29 -13.46 -4.08
N SER A 88 -4.93 -12.63 -4.92
CA SER A 88 -4.67 -12.57 -6.36
C SER A 88 -5.07 -11.24 -6.97
N SER A 89 -4.67 -11.01 -8.22
CA SER A 89 -5.04 -9.85 -9.02
C SER A 89 -5.26 -10.26 -10.47
N GLU A 90 -6.28 -9.71 -11.12
CA GLU A 90 -6.49 -9.89 -12.58
C GLU A 90 -5.37 -9.28 -13.43
N GLU A 91 -4.49 -8.47 -12.83
CA GLU A 91 -3.35 -7.85 -13.52
C GLU A 91 -2.03 -8.62 -13.33
N SER A 92 -2.06 -9.76 -12.63
CA SER A 92 -0.86 -10.53 -12.32
C SER A 92 -1.18 -12.02 -12.13
N GLU A 93 -0.35 -12.89 -12.68
CA GLU A 93 -0.40 -14.34 -12.42
C GLU A 93 0.17 -14.71 -11.04
N GLU A 94 0.98 -13.83 -10.46
CA GLU A 94 1.56 -14.05 -9.14
C GLU A 94 0.51 -13.93 -8.04
N ARG A 95 0.58 -14.81 -7.07
CA ARG A 95 -0.26 -14.73 -5.86
C ARG A 95 0.23 -13.64 -4.93
N GLY A 96 -0.71 -12.87 -4.36
CA GLY A 96 -0.41 -11.89 -3.32
C GLY A 96 -0.02 -12.52 -1.99
N LEU A 97 0.03 -11.71 -0.94
CA LEU A 97 0.44 -12.17 0.40
C LEU A 97 -0.68 -12.95 1.13
N GLY A 98 -1.92 -12.90 0.66
CA GLY A 98 -3.05 -13.63 1.23
C GLY A 98 -3.39 -13.25 2.68
N ILE A 99 -3.17 -12.01 3.06
CA ILE A 99 -3.49 -11.49 4.40
C ILE A 99 -4.96 -11.09 4.48
N ILE A 100 -5.49 -10.57 3.38
CA ILE A 100 -6.91 -10.24 3.20
C ILE A 100 -7.47 -11.23 2.18
N ASP A 101 -8.50 -11.96 2.56
CA ASP A 101 -9.16 -12.89 1.66
C ASP A 101 -9.91 -12.14 0.54
N GLY A 102 -9.69 -12.56 -0.70
CA GLY A 102 -10.29 -11.96 -1.89
C GLY A 102 -9.29 -11.75 -3.03
N SER A 103 -9.78 -11.10 -4.09
CA SER A 103 -9.01 -10.79 -5.30
C SER A 103 -9.17 -9.34 -5.74
N ILE A 104 -8.15 -8.81 -6.36
CA ILE A 104 -8.17 -7.50 -7.03
C ILE A 104 -8.68 -7.70 -8.45
N THR A 105 -9.76 -7.02 -8.79
CA THR A 105 -10.38 -7.05 -10.12
C THR A 105 -10.22 -5.72 -10.82
N LYS A 106 -10.17 -5.75 -12.15
CA LYS A 106 -10.20 -4.52 -12.96
C LYS A 106 -11.55 -3.84 -12.83
N ILE A 107 -11.52 -2.51 -12.82
CA ILE A 107 -12.75 -1.72 -12.92
C ILE A 107 -13.40 -2.03 -14.26
N LYS A 108 -14.66 -2.49 -14.23
CA LYS A 108 -15.46 -2.77 -15.43
C LYS A 108 -16.33 -1.56 -15.72
N ASP A 109 -16.42 -1.17 -16.99
CA ASP A 109 -17.37 -0.18 -17.47
C ASP A 109 -18.74 -0.86 -17.58
N ILE A 110 -19.53 -0.78 -16.50
CA ILE A 110 -20.82 -1.45 -16.40
C ILE A 110 -21.90 -0.72 -17.23
N ASP A 111 -21.75 0.60 -17.37
CA ASP A 111 -22.78 1.47 -17.96
C ASP A 111 -22.37 2.05 -19.34
N ASN A 112 -21.33 1.53 -19.97
CA ASN A 112 -20.76 2.04 -21.23
C ASN A 112 -20.39 3.55 -21.19
N GLU A 113 -20.01 4.05 -20.03
CA GLU A 113 -19.64 5.47 -19.83
C GLU A 113 -18.23 5.80 -20.37
N ASN A 114 -17.58 4.87 -21.10
CA ASN A 114 -16.22 5.02 -21.60
C ASN A 114 -15.21 5.39 -20.49
N LEU A 115 -15.29 4.72 -19.37
CA LEU A 115 -14.41 4.98 -18.23
C LEU A 115 -12.94 4.89 -18.61
N LYS A 116 -12.22 5.98 -18.38
CA LYS A 116 -10.77 5.99 -18.60
C LYS A 116 -10.08 5.16 -17.52
N ILE A 117 -9.39 4.10 -17.94
CA ILE A 117 -8.59 3.24 -17.06
C ILE A 117 -7.11 3.42 -17.40
N PRO A 118 -6.24 3.69 -16.42
CA PRO A 118 -6.53 3.81 -14.99
C PRO A 118 -7.32 5.08 -14.62
N HIS A 119 -8.18 4.97 -13.62
CA HIS A 119 -8.89 6.11 -13.07
C HIS A 119 -7.93 6.99 -12.27
N MET A 120 -7.66 8.19 -12.77
CA MET A 120 -6.78 9.17 -12.15
C MET A 120 -7.50 10.53 -12.08
N GLY A 121 -7.59 11.09 -10.88
CA GLY A 121 -8.25 12.37 -10.65
C GLY A 121 -8.73 12.52 -9.21
N TRP A 122 -9.32 13.65 -8.94
CA TRP A 122 -10.00 13.95 -7.69
C TRP A 122 -11.39 13.33 -7.71
N ASN A 123 -11.77 12.72 -6.61
CA ASN A 123 -13.08 12.12 -6.46
C ASN A 123 -13.55 12.19 -5.02
N ASN A 124 -14.85 12.22 -4.81
CA ASN A 124 -15.43 12.20 -3.48
C ASN A 124 -15.27 10.80 -2.85
N ILE A 125 -15.04 10.77 -1.55
CA ILE A 125 -15.02 9.53 -0.77
C ILE A 125 -16.27 9.41 0.09
N LYS A 126 -16.73 8.18 0.30
CA LYS A 126 -17.78 7.84 1.27
C LYS A 126 -17.23 6.86 2.28
N ILE A 127 -17.17 7.27 3.55
CA ILE A 127 -16.67 6.42 4.63
C ILE A 127 -17.72 5.37 4.99
N LYS A 128 -17.48 4.12 4.63
CA LYS A 128 -18.41 3.01 4.88
C LYS A 128 -18.30 2.45 6.30
N LYS A 129 -17.12 2.58 6.92
CA LYS A 129 -16.83 2.07 8.26
C LYS A 129 -15.94 3.06 8.98
N ARG A 130 -16.34 3.44 10.19
CA ARG A 130 -15.52 4.31 11.05
C ARG A 130 -14.21 3.62 11.39
N HIS A 131 -13.11 4.37 11.31
CA HIS A 131 -11.77 3.95 11.67
C HIS A 131 -10.96 5.16 12.13
N GLU A 132 -10.02 5.00 13.04
CA GLU A 132 -9.17 6.10 13.54
C GLU A 132 -8.42 6.84 12.43
N LEU A 133 -8.07 6.14 11.34
CA LEU A 133 -7.43 6.74 10.16
C LEU A 133 -8.26 7.89 9.54
N PHE A 134 -9.58 7.87 9.71
CA PHE A 134 -10.50 8.87 9.19
C PHE A 134 -10.94 9.90 10.26
N SER A 135 -10.22 9.96 11.40
CA SER A 135 -10.52 10.95 12.43
C SER A 135 -10.29 12.36 11.89
N GLY A 136 -11.34 13.19 11.93
CA GLY A 136 -11.32 14.55 11.39
C GLY A 136 -11.52 14.64 9.87
N ILE A 137 -11.84 13.54 9.19
CA ILE A 137 -12.24 13.51 7.78
C ILE A 137 -13.74 13.25 7.71
N GLU A 138 -14.45 14.07 6.98
CA GLU A 138 -15.89 13.93 6.72
C GLU A 138 -16.14 13.36 5.31
N ASP A 139 -17.34 12.81 5.08
CA ASP A 139 -17.76 12.39 3.74
C ASP A 139 -17.73 13.59 2.78
N ASN A 140 -17.32 13.35 1.53
CA ASN A 140 -17.25 14.35 0.46
C ASN A 140 -16.21 15.47 0.66
N GLN A 141 -15.18 15.26 1.45
CA GLN A 141 -14.08 16.25 1.64
C GLN A 141 -13.04 16.28 0.53
N PHE A 142 -13.21 15.57 -0.58
CA PHE A 142 -12.28 15.56 -1.72
C PHE A 142 -13.00 15.71 -3.04
#